data_f97e3b1eddbaa3c58a92f95eef6d9d94
#
_entry.id   f97e3b1eddbaa3c58a92f95eef6d9d94
#
_cell.length_a   1.000
_cell.length_b   1.000
_cell.length_c   1.000
_cell.angle_alpha   90.00
_cell.angle_beta   90.00
_cell.angle_gamma   90.00
#
_symmetry.space_group_name_H-M   'P 1'
#
loop_
_entity.id
_entity.type
_entity.pdbx_description
1 polymer ?
#
loop_
_entity_poly.entity_id
_entity_poly.type
_entity_poly.pdbx_seq_one_letter_code
_entity_poly.pdbx_strand_id
1 'polypeptide(L)'
;MVEKMEVDSQPNHPYTYDLFVIGGGSGGISAARWAAEAGAKVACADFVKPSPIGTEWGLGGTCVNVGCIPKKMMHYAALLAEARDDQNLSGWKMDKAAPHDWL
;
A
#
# COMPACT_ATOMS: atom_id res chain seq x y z
N MET A 1 4.65 -16.43 -20.51
CA MET A 1 5.80 -17.20 -19.99
C MET A 1 6.97 -16.24 -19.98
N VAL A 2 7.34 -15.69 -18.82
CA VAL A 2 8.47 -14.77 -18.71
C VAL A 2 9.69 -15.65 -18.50
N GLU A 3 10.59 -15.65 -19.47
CA GLU A 3 11.86 -16.36 -19.41
C GLU A 3 12.67 -15.81 -18.22
N LYS A 4 13.01 -16.67 -17.27
CA LYS A 4 13.91 -16.30 -16.19
C LYS A 4 15.28 -16.06 -16.80
N MET A 5 15.69 -14.81 -16.88
CA MET A 5 17.09 -14.50 -17.14
C MET A 5 17.90 -15.05 -15.96
N GLU A 6 18.77 -16.03 -16.21
CA GLU A 6 19.80 -16.42 -15.26
C GLU A 6 20.77 -15.25 -15.12
N VAL A 7 20.61 -14.52 -14.04
CA VAL A 7 21.57 -13.48 -13.65
C VAL A 7 22.76 -14.20 -13.03
N ASP A 8 23.93 -14.01 -13.61
CA ASP A 8 25.20 -14.50 -13.07
C ASP A 8 25.31 -14.07 -11.60
N SER A 9 25.40 -15.03 -10.68
CA SER A 9 25.16 -14.85 -9.25
C SER A 9 26.29 -14.16 -8.48
N GLN A 10 27.30 -13.61 -9.19
CA GLN A 10 28.39 -12.86 -8.54
C GLN A 10 28.19 -11.37 -8.77
N PRO A 11 28.05 -10.55 -7.68
CA PRO A 11 27.97 -9.12 -7.83
C PRO A 11 29.28 -8.60 -8.46
N ASN A 12 29.15 -7.90 -9.57
CA ASN A 12 30.28 -7.31 -10.30
C ASN A 12 30.79 -6.00 -9.63
N HIS A 13 30.60 -5.87 -8.31
CA HIS A 13 30.97 -4.68 -7.55
C HIS A 13 31.25 -5.00 -6.07
N PRO A 14 32.01 -4.14 -5.38
CA PRO A 14 32.39 -4.34 -3.99
C PRO A 14 31.31 -3.94 -2.96
N TYR A 15 30.11 -3.58 -3.39
CA TYR A 15 29.05 -3.09 -2.52
C TYR A 15 28.26 -4.21 -1.88
N THR A 16 27.67 -3.93 -0.71
CA THR A 16 26.87 -4.89 0.05
C THR A 16 25.54 -5.21 -0.63
N TYR A 17 24.99 -4.25 -1.38
CA TYR A 17 23.73 -4.35 -2.10
C TYR A 17 23.90 -3.96 -3.56
N ASP A 18 23.17 -4.61 -4.44
CA ASP A 18 23.08 -4.24 -5.86
C ASP A 18 22.20 -3.01 -6.07
N LEU A 19 21.18 -2.84 -5.21
CA LEU A 19 20.29 -1.70 -5.22
C LEU A 19 19.97 -1.27 -3.79
N PHE A 20 20.10 0.03 -3.52
CA PHE A 20 19.64 0.64 -2.29
C PHE A 20 18.57 1.67 -2.60
N VAL A 21 17.33 1.43 -2.14
CA VAL A 21 16.18 2.30 -2.39
C VAL A 21 15.98 3.22 -1.19
N ILE A 22 15.96 4.52 -1.43
CA ILE A 22 15.67 5.54 -0.43
C ILE A 22 14.23 6.00 -0.63
N GLY A 23 13.38 5.67 0.32
CA GLY A 23 11.95 5.95 0.30
C GLY A 23 11.10 4.70 0.07
N GLY A 24 10.39 4.28 1.12
CA GLY A 24 9.52 3.09 1.14
C GLY A 24 8.06 3.38 0.77
N GLY A 25 7.81 4.36 -0.08
CA GLY A 25 6.50 4.58 -0.67
C GLY A 25 6.21 3.60 -1.81
N SER A 26 5.08 3.78 -2.50
CA SER A 26 4.61 2.85 -3.55
C SER A 26 5.64 2.61 -4.65
N GLY A 27 6.34 3.65 -5.08
CA GLY A 27 7.39 3.54 -6.10
C GLY A 27 8.63 2.80 -5.60
N GLY A 28 9.11 3.17 -4.40
CA GLY A 28 10.30 2.56 -3.81
C GLY A 28 10.10 1.08 -3.48
N ILE A 29 8.98 0.73 -2.86
CA ILE A 29 8.64 -0.68 -2.58
C ILE A 29 8.52 -1.48 -3.88
N SER A 30 7.88 -0.93 -4.90
CA SER A 30 7.77 -1.59 -6.19
C SER A 30 9.12 -1.81 -6.85
N ALA A 31 9.97 -0.78 -6.87
CA ALA A 31 11.32 -0.88 -7.43
C ALA A 31 12.17 -1.93 -6.68
N ALA A 32 12.14 -1.90 -5.35
CA ALA A 32 12.85 -2.86 -4.51
C ALA A 32 12.39 -4.30 -4.78
N ARG A 33 11.08 -4.49 -4.84
CA ARG A 33 10.48 -5.80 -5.09
C ARG A 33 10.86 -6.34 -6.48
N TRP A 34 10.71 -5.53 -7.53
CA TRP A 34 11.03 -5.95 -8.90
C TRP A 34 12.51 -6.30 -9.06
N ALA A 35 13.40 -5.49 -8.47
CA ALA A 35 14.83 -5.79 -8.50
C ALA A 35 15.15 -7.10 -7.75
N ALA A 36 14.54 -7.32 -6.59
CA ALA A 36 14.71 -8.56 -5.84
C ALA A 36 14.16 -9.80 -6.58
N GLU A 37 13.01 -9.65 -7.25
CA GLU A 37 12.45 -10.71 -8.10
C GLU A 37 13.35 -11.04 -9.31
N ALA A 38 14.13 -10.06 -9.78
CA ALA A 38 15.16 -10.25 -10.81
C ALA A 38 16.48 -10.84 -10.25
N GLY A 39 16.56 -11.10 -8.95
CA GLY A 39 17.73 -11.72 -8.32
C GLY A 39 18.70 -10.75 -7.67
N ALA A 40 18.45 -9.45 -7.71
CA ALA A 40 19.31 -8.45 -7.07
C ALA A 40 19.21 -8.51 -5.54
N LYS A 41 20.32 -8.26 -4.87
CA LYS A 41 20.38 -8.04 -3.42
C LYS A 41 19.99 -6.61 -3.10
N VAL A 42 18.79 -6.40 -2.57
CA VAL A 42 18.18 -5.09 -2.41
C VAL A 42 18.03 -4.72 -0.93
N ALA A 43 18.27 -3.44 -0.62
CA ALA A 43 17.85 -2.82 0.62
C ALA A 43 16.90 -1.65 0.33
N CYS A 44 15.91 -1.45 1.20
CA CYS A 44 15.03 -0.30 1.16
C CYS A 44 15.02 0.38 2.52
N ALA A 45 15.25 1.68 2.54
CA ALA A 45 15.14 2.51 3.74
C ALA A 45 14.05 3.54 3.57
N ASP A 46 13.28 3.75 4.63
CA ASP A 46 12.25 4.77 4.69
C ASP A 46 12.34 5.56 5.99
N PHE A 47 11.89 6.79 5.94
CA PHE A 47 11.79 7.65 7.10
C PHE A 47 10.57 8.55 7.00
N VAL A 48 9.74 8.50 8.04
CA VAL A 48 8.58 9.37 8.17
C VAL A 48 8.78 10.27 9.38
N LYS A 49 8.86 11.58 9.12
CA LYS A 49 8.89 12.56 10.20
C LYS A 49 7.51 12.64 10.85
N PRO A 50 7.38 12.41 12.16
CA PRO A 50 6.11 12.56 12.85
C PRO A 50 5.49 13.95 12.62
N SER A 51 4.18 13.99 12.40
CA SER A 51 3.48 15.26 12.27
C SER A 51 3.37 15.97 13.63
N PRO A 52 3.13 17.30 13.65
CA PRO A 52 2.94 18.04 14.89
C PRO A 52 1.79 17.53 15.77
N ILE A 53 0.82 16.84 15.18
CA ILE A 53 -0.31 16.19 15.88
C ILE A 53 -0.01 14.74 16.28
N GLY A 54 1.23 14.28 16.13
CA GLY A 54 1.67 12.97 16.56
C GLY A 54 1.34 11.83 15.63
N THR A 55 1.00 12.10 14.38
CA THR A 55 0.76 11.03 13.40
C THR A 55 2.06 10.32 13.08
N GLU A 56 2.11 9.03 13.35
CA GLU A 56 3.21 8.14 13.01
C GLU A 56 2.68 7.02 12.12
N TRP A 57 3.44 6.68 11.07
CA TRP A 57 3.14 5.52 10.24
C TRP A 57 4.42 4.83 9.78
N GLY A 58 4.28 3.57 9.44
CA GLY A 58 5.40 2.76 8.98
C GLY A 58 5.64 2.85 7.48
N LEU A 59 6.31 1.84 6.99
CA LEU A 59 6.60 1.63 5.57
C LEU A 59 5.32 1.69 4.72
N GLY A 60 5.43 2.19 3.50
CA GLY A 60 4.34 2.23 2.53
C GLY A 60 4.04 3.63 2.01
N GLY A 61 4.61 4.66 2.61
CA GLY A 61 4.43 6.05 2.22
C GLY A 61 3.03 6.59 2.49
N THR A 62 2.75 7.76 2.00
CA THR A 62 1.47 8.47 2.16
C THR A 62 0.30 7.68 1.61
N CYS A 63 0.45 7.08 0.43
CA CYS A 63 -0.64 6.38 -0.24
C CYS A 63 -1.21 5.23 0.61
N VAL A 64 -0.36 4.38 1.16
CA VAL A 64 -0.78 3.22 1.95
C VAL A 64 -1.32 3.66 3.32
N ASN A 65 -0.62 4.57 3.99
CA ASN A 65 -0.89 4.87 5.40
C ASN A 65 -1.98 5.92 5.60
N VAL A 66 -1.96 7.01 4.82
CA VAL A 66 -2.82 8.19 5.05
C VAL A 66 -3.40 8.78 3.76
N GLY A 67 -3.30 8.10 2.64
CA GLY A 67 -3.68 8.60 1.33
C GLY A 67 -4.65 7.70 0.58
N CYS A 68 -4.19 7.12 -0.50
CA CYS A 68 -5.02 6.42 -1.50
C CYS A 68 -5.84 5.28 -0.91
N ILE A 69 -5.25 4.48 -0.01
CA ILE A 69 -5.92 3.31 0.57
C ILE A 69 -6.99 3.72 1.58
N PRO A 70 -6.68 4.48 2.66
CA PRO A 70 -7.72 4.87 3.60
C PRO A 70 -8.82 5.72 2.95
N LYS A 71 -8.47 6.63 2.03
CA LYS A 71 -9.45 7.37 1.26
C LYS A 71 -10.42 6.46 0.51
N LYS A 72 -9.90 5.42 -0.14
CA LYS A 72 -10.75 4.47 -0.88
C LYS A 72 -11.63 3.65 0.04
N MET A 73 -11.15 3.29 1.21
CA MET A 73 -11.96 2.60 2.23
C MET A 73 -13.10 3.47 2.73
N MET A 74 -12.83 4.75 3.02
CA MET A 74 -13.86 5.72 3.39
C MET A 74 -14.92 5.89 2.30
N HIS A 75 -14.49 6.05 1.05
CA HIS A 75 -15.39 6.14 -0.09
C HIS A 75 -16.25 4.87 -0.23
N TYR A 76 -15.63 3.70 -0.10
CA TYR A 76 -16.36 2.44 -0.19
C TYR A 76 -17.41 2.29 0.93
N ALA A 77 -17.08 2.71 2.15
CA ALA A 77 -18.03 2.72 3.26
C ALA A 77 -19.23 3.66 2.99
N ALA A 78 -18.98 4.82 2.38
CA ALA A 78 -20.06 5.72 1.95
C ALA A 78 -20.97 5.08 0.89
N LEU A 79 -20.40 4.41 -0.11
CA LEU A 79 -21.18 3.67 -1.12
C LEU A 79 -22.03 2.55 -0.49
N LEU A 80 -21.53 1.85 0.51
CA LEU A 80 -22.30 0.85 1.24
C LEU A 80 -23.48 1.47 2.00
N ALA A 81 -23.31 2.69 2.52
CA ALA A 81 -24.41 3.41 3.17
C ALA A 81 -25.50 3.82 2.16
N GLU A 82 -25.13 4.33 1.00
CA GLU A 82 -26.05 4.67 -0.09
C GLU A 82 -26.79 3.41 -0.61
N ALA A 83 -26.07 2.31 -0.77
CA ALA A 83 -26.65 1.05 -1.24
C ALA A 83 -27.76 0.48 -0.33
N ARG A 84 -27.82 0.89 0.95
CA ARG A 84 -28.94 0.46 1.83
C ARG A 84 -30.30 0.94 1.35
N ASP A 85 -30.38 2.13 0.78
CA ASP A 85 -31.63 2.64 0.25
C ASP A 85 -32.05 1.88 -1.01
N ASP A 86 -31.13 1.61 -1.91
CA ASP A 86 -31.38 0.81 -3.11
C ASP A 86 -31.76 -0.62 -2.76
N GLN A 87 -31.14 -1.21 -1.76
CA GLN A 87 -31.46 -2.54 -1.27
C GLN A 87 -32.91 -2.60 -0.74
N ASN A 88 -33.34 -1.61 0.04
CA ASN A 88 -34.72 -1.54 0.52
C ASN A 88 -35.73 -1.42 -0.64
N LEU A 89 -35.41 -0.63 -1.67
CA LEU A 89 -36.24 -0.52 -2.87
C LEU A 89 -36.30 -1.83 -3.67
N SER A 90 -35.25 -2.64 -3.59
CA SER A 90 -35.13 -3.94 -4.24
C SER A 90 -35.72 -5.10 -3.42
N GLY A 91 -36.39 -4.82 -2.31
CA GLY A 91 -37.06 -5.82 -1.48
C GLY A 91 -36.23 -6.42 -0.34
N TRP A 92 -34.98 -6.00 -0.17
CA TRP A 92 -34.16 -6.36 0.99
C TRP A 92 -34.61 -5.57 2.20
N LYS A 93 -34.69 -6.20 3.35
CA LYS A 93 -35.05 -5.54 4.62
C LYS A 93 -33.79 -5.05 5.32
N MET A 94 -33.38 -3.81 5.04
CA MET A 94 -32.20 -3.20 5.66
C MET A 94 -32.63 -2.17 6.70
N ASP A 95 -31.96 -2.19 7.85
CA ASP A 95 -32.18 -1.15 8.88
C ASP A 95 -31.49 0.16 8.48
N LYS A 96 -32.30 1.14 8.11
CA LYS A 96 -31.83 2.48 7.74
C LYS A 96 -31.29 3.29 8.92
N ALA A 97 -31.69 2.94 10.13
CA ALA A 97 -31.31 3.65 11.36
C ALA A 97 -30.06 3.06 12.02
N ALA A 98 -29.45 2.03 11.44
CA ALA A 98 -28.23 1.45 12.00
C ALA A 98 -27.12 2.51 12.10
N PRO A 99 -26.54 2.71 13.31
CA PRO A 99 -25.47 3.69 13.48
C PRO A 99 -24.23 3.24 12.69
N HIS A 100 -23.46 4.22 12.26
CA HIS A 100 -22.15 4.00 11.66
C HIS A 100 -21.06 4.35 12.68
N ASP A 101 -20.15 3.43 12.90
CA ASP A 101 -19.01 3.62 13.78
C ASP A 101 -17.71 3.27 13.02
N TRP A 102 -16.73 4.14 13.14
CA TRP A 102 -15.42 3.95 12.55
C TRP A 102 -14.38 3.39 13.53
N LEU A 103 -14.69 3.28 14.83
CA LEU A 103 -13.74 2.89 15.87
C LEU A 103 -14.14 1.56 16.50
#